data_950ad0c32a433240085389829b60c5f2
#
_entry.id   950ad0c32a433240085389829b60c5f2
#
_cell.length_a   1.000
_cell.length_b   1.000
_cell.length_c   1.000
_cell.angle_alpha   90.00
_cell.angle_beta   90.00
_cell.angle_gamma   90.00
#
_symmetry.space_group_name_H-M   'P 1'
#
loop_
_entity.id
_entity.type
_entity.pdbx_description
1 polymer ?
#
loop_
_entity_poly.entity_id
_entity_poly.type
_entity_poly.pdbx_seq_one_letter_code
_entity_poly.pdbx_strand_id
1 'polypeptide(L)'
;GRHSASNAARAYTNLGKHKAWGALGLMGIITSMIIFGFYSVVAGWCLQYLYASIIGGVHGDPEYVKSYFQTFASDPIRPVLWALGFILLTHMVVVRGVRNGIEKASKILMPLLFILLLILCVRSLTLPGAMQGLSFLFSPDFAKITPAVVLTALGLAFFKLSLGVGSMTIYGSYFRQEQNIPKTALTVMLADLTVSLLAGLAIFPAVFSLGFNPVERERIDPEISRLAELAEAHRTGVQMFGGIYGGGPAVPAPPPMAGARNV
;
A
#
# COMPACT_ATOMS: atom_id res chain seq x y z
N GLY A 1 9.64 0.30 27.15
CA GLY A 1 8.42 -0.44 27.49
C GLY A 1 8.61 -1.34 28.71
N ARG A 2 9.45 -2.37 28.61
CA ARG A 2 9.62 -3.43 29.65
C ARG A 2 9.98 -2.89 31.05
N HIS A 3 10.85 -1.88 31.16
CA HIS A 3 11.26 -1.30 32.43
C HIS A 3 10.23 -0.37 33.04
N SER A 4 9.38 0.25 32.26
CA SER A 4 8.40 1.23 32.77
C SER A 4 7.02 0.64 33.00
N ALA A 5 6.69 -0.52 32.40
CA ALA A 5 5.39 -1.20 32.45
C ALA A 5 4.19 -0.23 32.31
N SER A 6 4.35 0.81 31.49
CA SER A 6 3.40 1.91 31.36
C SER A 6 3.23 2.31 29.88
N ASN A 7 2.26 3.19 29.61
CA ASN A 7 2.04 3.72 28.26
C ASN A 7 3.26 4.50 27.74
N ALA A 8 3.31 4.74 26.43
CA ALA A 8 4.46 5.38 25.77
C ALA A 8 4.83 6.72 26.42
N ALA A 9 3.87 7.61 26.70
CA ALA A 9 4.13 8.92 27.30
C ALA A 9 4.81 8.82 28.67
N ARG A 10 4.30 7.96 29.57
CA ARG A 10 4.89 7.71 30.88
C ARG A 10 6.23 7.00 30.78
N ALA A 11 6.38 6.07 29.83
CA ALA A 11 7.64 5.37 29.63
C ALA A 11 8.78 6.34 29.30
N TYR A 12 8.55 7.27 28.39
CA TYR A 12 9.54 8.29 28.02
C TYR A 12 9.81 9.27 29.14
N THR A 13 8.78 9.70 29.89
CA THR A 13 8.96 10.57 31.06
C THR A 13 9.80 9.90 32.16
N ASN A 14 9.51 8.65 32.48
CA ASN A 14 10.21 7.91 33.50
C ASN A 14 11.67 7.63 33.16
N LEU A 15 11.96 7.28 31.91
CA LEU A 15 13.32 7.00 31.46
C LEU A 15 14.14 8.28 31.22
N GLY A 16 13.52 9.33 30.69
CA GLY A 16 14.19 10.59 30.38
C GLY A 16 14.38 11.53 31.58
N LYS A 17 13.86 11.17 32.76
CA LYS A 17 13.94 11.96 34.00
C LYS A 17 13.43 13.41 33.90
N HIS A 18 12.77 13.78 32.81
CA HIS A 18 12.21 15.10 32.60
C HIS A 18 10.84 15.00 31.91
N LYS A 19 9.87 15.82 32.35
CA LYS A 19 8.47 15.81 31.87
C LYS A 19 8.36 16.08 30.35
N ALA A 20 9.28 16.86 29.78
CA ALA A 20 9.29 17.16 28.35
C ALA A 20 9.43 15.92 27.46
N TRP A 21 10.08 14.86 27.92
CA TRP A 21 10.18 13.61 27.17
C TRP A 21 8.83 12.91 26.96
N GLY A 22 7.86 13.21 27.83
CA GLY A 22 6.49 12.72 27.65
C GLY A 22 5.83 13.21 26.36
N ALA A 23 6.24 14.37 25.85
CA ALA A 23 5.75 14.90 24.56
C ALA A 23 6.07 13.98 23.38
N LEU A 24 7.27 13.36 23.34
CA LEU A 24 7.62 12.38 22.31
C LEU A 24 6.71 11.16 22.34
N GLY A 25 6.39 10.66 23.54
CA GLY A 25 5.45 9.56 23.70
C GLY A 25 4.03 9.93 23.29
N LEU A 26 3.62 11.17 23.55
CA LEU A 26 2.32 11.69 23.11
C LEU A 26 2.26 11.82 21.59
N MET A 27 3.31 12.35 20.95
CA MET A 27 3.41 12.39 19.48
C MET A 27 3.27 10.99 18.89
N GLY A 28 3.91 9.98 19.45
CA GLY A 28 3.77 8.60 19.02
C GLY A 28 2.34 8.08 19.12
N ILE A 29 1.60 8.42 20.16
CA ILE A 29 0.18 8.07 20.33
C ILE A 29 -0.68 8.75 19.25
N ILE A 30 -0.49 10.05 19.02
CA ILE A 30 -1.23 10.80 17.98
C ILE A 30 -0.93 10.22 16.60
N THR A 31 0.32 9.94 16.28
CA THR A 31 0.71 9.30 15.02
C THR A 31 0.02 7.95 14.84
N SER A 32 -0.03 7.12 15.89
CA SER A 32 -0.74 5.84 15.85
C SER A 32 -2.24 6.01 15.57
N MET A 33 -2.88 7.05 16.11
CA MET A 33 -4.30 7.35 15.87
C MET A 33 -4.54 7.76 14.42
N ILE A 34 -3.67 8.59 13.86
CA ILE A 34 -3.77 9.01 12.44
C ILE A 34 -3.59 7.81 11.51
N ILE A 35 -2.58 6.97 11.77
CA ILE A 35 -2.34 5.73 11.02
C ILE A 35 -3.54 4.80 11.11
N PHE A 36 -4.13 4.62 12.30
CA PHE A 36 -5.33 3.79 12.49
C PHE A 36 -6.51 4.31 11.66
N GLY A 37 -6.72 5.63 11.61
CA GLY A 37 -7.76 6.24 10.76
C GLY A 37 -7.59 5.87 9.28
N PHE A 38 -6.38 6.04 8.74
CA PHE A 38 -6.05 5.64 7.38
C PHE A 38 -6.27 4.13 7.12
N TYR A 39 -5.72 3.29 8.00
CA TYR A 39 -5.88 1.84 7.86
C TYR A 39 -7.34 1.39 7.96
N SER A 40 -8.16 2.05 8.76
CA SER A 40 -9.59 1.71 8.88
C SER A 40 -10.34 1.94 7.57
N VAL A 41 -9.99 2.99 6.82
CA VAL A 41 -10.58 3.27 5.50
C VAL A 41 -10.14 2.19 4.50
N VAL A 42 -8.84 1.92 4.40
CA VAL A 42 -8.31 0.91 3.48
C VAL A 42 -8.85 -0.49 3.79
N ALA A 43 -8.95 -0.85 5.07
CA ALA A 43 -9.55 -2.11 5.50
C ALA A 43 -11.05 -2.17 5.19
N GLY A 44 -11.76 -1.04 5.29
CA GLY A 44 -13.14 -0.92 4.82
C GLY A 44 -13.28 -1.22 3.32
N TRP A 45 -12.34 -0.73 2.50
CA TRP A 45 -12.30 -1.09 1.06
C TRP A 45 -12.11 -2.60 0.85
N CYS A 46 -11.20 -3.21 1.60
CA CYS A 46 -10.99 -4.66 1.53
C CYS A 46 -12.26 -5.44 1.89
N LEU A 47 -13.01 -5.02 2.92
CA LEU A 47 -14.28 -5.64 3.28
C LEU A 47 -15.32 -5.49 2.17
N GLN A 48 -15.43 -4.32 1.55
CA GLN A 48 -16.31 -4.10 0.40
C GLN A 48 -15.96 -5.01 -0.77
N TYR A 49 -14.67 -5.13 -1.12
CA TYR A 49 -14.24 -6.02 -2.19
C TYR A 49 -14.48 -7.50 -1.86
N LEU A 50 -14.26 -7.90 -0.61
CA LEU A 50 -14.58 -9.24 -0.16
C LEU A 50 -16.07 -9.54 -0.32
N TYR A 51 -16.93 -8.63 0.13
CA TYR A 51 -18.38 -8.74 -0.05
C TYR A 51 -18.75 -8.80 -1.54
N ALA A 52 -18.25 -7.88 -2.35
CA ALA A 52 -18.53 -7.84 -3.78
C ALA A 52 -18.06 -9.12 -4.50
N SER A 53 -16.93 -9.69 -4.09
CA SER A 53 -16.42 -10.96 -4.66
C SER A 53 -17.31 -12.14 -4.30
N ILE A 54 -17.85 -12.18 -3.07
CA ILE A 54 -18.75 -13.27 -2.62
C ILE A 54 -20.08 -13.25 -3.39
N ILE A 55 -20.65 -12.05 -3.61
CA ILE A 55 -21.92 -11.92 -4.36
C ILE A 55 -21.74 -11.91 -5.88
N GLY A 56 -20.52 -12.08 -6.36
CA GLY A 56 -20.20 -12.08 -7.78
C GLY A 56 -20.33 -10.70 -8.44
N GLY A 57 -20.20 -9.61 -7.69
CA GLY A 57 -20.33 -8.23 -8.18
C GLY A 57 -19.09 -7.68 -8.87
N VAL A 58 -17.94 -8.38 -8.81
CA VAL A 58 -16.71 -7.97 -9.49
C VAL A 58 -16.34 -9.04 -10.51
N HIS A 59 -16.56 -8.77 -11.79
CA HIS A 59 -16.30 -9.71 -12.89
C HIS A 59 -15.27 -9.15 -13.89
N GLY A 60 -14.32 -9.94 -14.23
CA GLY A 60 -13.44 -10.18 -15.39
C GLY A 60 -12.85 -9.03 -16.19
N ASP A 61 -13.49 -7.91 -16.42
CA ASP A 61 -12.97 -6.83 -17.23
C ASP A 61 -12.14 -5.83 -16.39
N PRO A 62 -10.85 -5.61 -16.71
CA PRO A 62 -9.99 -4.67 -15.98
C PRO A 62 -10.55 -3.24 -15.94
N GLU A 63 -11.23 -2.80 -17.00
CA GLU A 63 -11.83 -1.47 -17.04
C GLU A 63 -13.04 -1.36 -16.11
N TYR A 64 -13.86 -2.40 -16.05
CA TYR A 64 -14.96 -2.49 -15.09
C TYR A 64 -14.46 -2.46 -13.64
N VAL A 65 -13.42 -3.23 -13.31
CA VAL A 65 -12.83 -3.25 -11.96
C VAL A 65 -12.30 -1.88 -11.56
N LYS A 66 -11.66 -1.16 -12.48
CA LYS A 66 -11.17 0.20 -12.27
C LYS A 66 -12.32 1.19 -12.05
N SER A 67 -13.35 1.14 -12.88
CA SER A 67 -14.53 2.02 -12.75
C SER A 67 -15.32 1.71 -11.47
N TYR A 68 -15.40 0.45 -11.08
CA TYR A 68 -16.02 0.01 -9.83
C TYR A 68 -15.33 0.64 -8.61
N PHE A 69 -13.99 0.63 -8.58
CA PHE A 69 -13.23 1.27 -7.51
C PHE A 69 -13.47 2.78 -7.47
N GLN A 70 -13.39 3.44 -8.61
CA GLN A 70 -13.61 4.90 -8.68
C GLN A 70 -15.02 5.28 -8.20
N THR A 71 -16.04 4.56 -8.65
CA THR A 71 -17.43 4.78 -8.23
C THR A 71 -17.59 4.56 -6.72
N PHE A 72 -17.01 3.50 -6.19
CA PHE A 72 -17.05 3.22 -4.76
C PHE A 72 -16.28 4.27 -3.95
N ALA A 73 -15.06 4.63 -4.35
CA ALA A 73 -14.21 5.57 -3.62
C ALA A 73 -14.73 7.01 -3.65
N SER A 74 -15.50 7.38 -4.70
CA SER A 74 -16.12 8.69 -4.85
C SER A 74 -17.46 8.82 -4.12
N ASP A 75 -18.04 7.72 -3.65
CA ASP A 75 -19.29 7.74 -2.88
C ASP A 75 -18.99 8.29 -1.46
N PRO A 76 -19.70 9.32 -1.01
CA PRO A 76 -19.41 9.93 0.30
C PRO A 76 -19.80 9.05 1.49
N ILE A 77 -20.68 8.05 1.30
CA ILE A 77 -21.28 7.28 2.39
C ILE A 77 -20.71 5.84 2.45
N ARG A 78 -20.63 5.16 1.33
CA ARG A 78 -20.24 3.73 1.29
C ARG A 78 -18.88 3.45 1.91
N PRO A 79 -17.78 4.16 1.58
CA PRO A 79 -16.48 3.91 2.21
C PRO A 79 -16.52 4.12 3.72
N VAL A 80 -17.28 5.12 4.20
CA VAL A 80 -17.43 5.42 5.63
C VAL A 80 -18.15 4.29 6.36
N LEU A 81 -19.23 3.77 5.80
CA LEU A 81 -19.98 2.65 6.40
C LEU A 81 -19.11 1.40 6.51
N TRP A 82 -18.32 1.07 5.48
CA TRP A 82 -17.42 -0.07 5.51
C TRP A 82 -16.25 0.13 6.48
N ALA A 83 -15.72 1.35 6.58
CA ALA A 83 -14.71 1.70 7.59
C ALA A 83 -15.27 1.57 9.02
N LEU A 84 -16.48 2.04 9.27
CA LEU A 84 -17.17 1.84 10.55
C LEU A 84 -17.39 0.35 10.86
N GLY A 85 -17.78 -0.45 9.86
CA GLY A 85 -17.89 -1.90 9.99
C GLY A 85 -16.57 -2.54 10.43
N PHE A 86 -15.46 -2.13 9.82
CA PHE A 86 -14.13 -2.59 10.20
C PHE A 86 -13.75 -2.16 11.62
N ILE A 87 -14.04 -0.91 12.00
CA ILE A 87 -13.78 -0.40 13.35
C ILE A 87 -14.57 -1.19 14.39
N LEU A 88 -15.83 -1.52 14.12
CA LEU A 88 -16.65 -2.35 14.99
C LEU A 88 -16.10 -3.76 15.15
N LEU A 89 -15.66 -4.39 14.06
CA LEU A 89 -15.00 -5.71 14.12
C LEU A 89 -13.73 -5.66 14.97
N THR A 90 -12.89 -4.65 14.74
CA THR A 90 -11.66 -4.43 15.51
C THR A 90 -12.00 -4.20 16.99
N HIS A 91 -13.00 -3.38 17.28
CA HIS A 91 -13.46 -3.11 18.63
C HIS A 91 -13.90 -4.38 19.36
N MET A 92 -14.67 -5.27 18.70
CA MET A 92 -15.10 -6.55 19.28
C MET A 92 -13.91 -7.45 19.66
N VAL A 93 -12.82 -7.39 18.91
CA VAL A 93 -11.60 -8.14 19.22
C VAL A 93 -10.86 -7.50 20.40
N VAL A 94 -10.69 -6.17 20.37
CA VAL A 94 -9.91 -5.43 21.37
C VAL A 94 -10.56 -5.44 22.75
N VAL A 95 -11.88 -5.32 22.83
CA VAL A 95 -12.65 -5.36 24.11
C VAL A 95 -12.42 -6.67 24.87
N ARG A 96 -12.14 -7.77 24.18
CA ARG A 96 -11.81 -9.06 24.83
C ARG A 96 -10.42 -9.08 25.47
N GLY A 97 -9.67 -7.98 25.35
CA GLY A 97 -8.33 -7.81 25.89
C GLY A 97 -7.23 -8.47 25.07
N VAL A 98 -5.99 -8.33 25.55
CA VAL A 98 -4.80 -8.76 24.79
C VAL A 98 -4.76 -10.28 24.63
N ARG A 99 -4.93 -11.04 25.71
CA ARG A 99 -4.83 -12.51 25.67
C ARG A 99 -5.97 -13.18 24.93
N ASN A 100 -7.21 -12.80 25.28
CA ASN A 100 -8.41 -13.50 24.76
C ASN A 100 -8.94 -12.88 23.45
N GLY A 101 -8.53 -11.67 23.13
CA GLY A 101 -8.90 -10.98 21.90
C GLY A 101 -7.77 -11.00 20.90
N ILE A 102 -6.79 -10.11 21.06
CA ILE A 102 -5.74 -9.86 20.06
C ILE A 102 -4.88 -11.10 19.82
N GLU A 103 -4.38 -11.74 20.88
CA GLU A 103 -3.51 -12.92 20.76
C GLU A 103 -4.24 -14.11 20.11
N LYS A 104 -5.49 -14.36 20.52
CA LYS A 104 -6.28 -15.45 19.94
C LYS A 104 -6.64 -15.19 18.49
N ALA A 105 -7.06 -13.96 18.16
CA ALA A 105 -7.35 -13.58 16.77
C ALA A 105 -6.10 -13.72 15.89
N SER A 106 -4.94 -13.23 16.34
CA SER A 106 -3.68 -13.32 15.61
C SER A 106 -3.26 -14.79 15.38
N LYS A 107 -3.39 -15.65 16.39
CA LYS A 107 -3.05 -17.08 16.27
C LYS A 107 -3.87 -17.83 15.21
N ILE A 108 -5.06 -17.34 14.87
CA ILE A 108 -5.93 -17.93 13.84
C ILE A 108 -5.70 -17.22 12.50
N LEU A 109 -5.71 -15.89 12.50
CA LEU A 109 -5.68 -15.10 11.26
C LEU A 109 -4.30 -15.12 10.58
N MET A 110 -3.19 -15.13 11.34
CA MET A 110 -1.85 -15.12 10.72
C MET A 110 -1.53 -16.42 9.96
N PRO A 111 -1.75 -17.63 10.50
CA PRO A 111 -1.57 -18.85 9.71
C PRO A 111 -2.51 -18.91 8.51
N LEU A 112 -3.77 -18.49 8.66
CA LEU A 112 -4.72 -18.42 7.55
C LEU A 112 -4.23 -17.49 6.45
N LEU A 113 -3.76 -16.29 6.81
CA LEU A 113 -3.16 -15.35 5.87
C LEU A 113 -1.96 -15.96 5.13
N PHE A 114 -1.08 -16.64 5.86
CA PHE A 114 0.10 -17.27 5.28
C PHE A 114 -0.27 -18.37 4.28
N ILE A 115 -1.26 -19.22 4.60
CA ILE A 115 -1.76 -20.25 3.68
C ILE A 115 -2.37 -19.62 2.43
N LEU A 116 -3.21 -18.59 2.58
CA LEU A 116 -3.78 -17.85 1.45
C LEU A 116 -2.70 -17.23 0.58
N LEU A 117 -1.67 -16.65 1.20
CA LEU A 117 -0.55 -16.06 0.47
C LEU A 117 0.22 -17.11 -0.32
N LEU A 118 0.45 -18.30 0.23
CA LEU A 118 1.06 -19.42 -0.50
C LEU A 118 0.22 -19.86 -1.69
N ILE A 119 -1.10 -19.99 -1.52
CA ILE A 119 -2.02 -20.34 -2.61
C ILE A 119 -1.94 -19.28 -3.72
N LEU A 120 -1.93 -17.99 -3.36
CA LEU A 120 -1.80 -16.90 -4.31
C LEU A 120 -0.44 -16.92 -5.01
N CYS A 121 0.67 -17.20 -4.30
CA CYS A 121 1.99 -17.37 -4.90
C CYS A 121 1.98 -18.46 -5.97
N VAL A 122 1.49 -19.65 -5.63
CA VAL A 122 1.43 -20.78 -6.56
C VAL A 122 0.58 -20.40 -7.78
N ARG A 123 -0.59 -19.82 -7.55
CA ARG A 123 -1.48 -19.39 -8.64
C ARG A 123 -0.85 -18.32 -9.53
N SER A 124 -0.19 -17.33 -8.93
CA SER A 124 0.47 -16.25 -9.66
C SER A 124 1.62 -16.76 -10.55
N LEU A 125 2.41 -17.70 -10.03
CA LEU A 125 3.52 -18.32 -10.77
C LEU A 125 3.05 -19.20 -11.94
N THR A 126 1.81 -19.67 -11.94
CA THR A 126 1.24 -20.46 -13.05
C THR A 126 0.63 -19.59 -14.17
N LEU A 127 0.61 -18.27 -14.01
CA LEU A 127 0.03 -17.37 -15.01
C LEU A 127 1.00 -17.14 -16.20
N PRO A 128 0.49 -16.92 -17.43
CA PRO A 128 1.32 -16.55 -18.55
C PRO A 128 1.97 -15.18 -18.27
N GLY A 129 3.30 -15.08 -18.55
CA GLY A 129 4.06 -13.85 -18.24
C GLY A 129 4.63 -13.79 -16.83
N ALA A 130 4.37 -14.76 -15.97
CA ALA A 130 4.89 -14.81 -14.61
C ALA A 130 6.42 -14.70 -14.53
N MET A 131 7.14 -15.26 -15.50
CA MET A 131 8.60 -15.21 -15.56
C MET A 131 9.14 -13.77 -15.70
N GLN A 132 8.42 -12.90 -16.40
CA GLN A 132 8.80 -11.48 -16.53
C GLN A 132 8.69 -10.76 -15.18
N GLY A 133 7.61 -10.99 -14.44
CA GLY A 133 7.44 -10.46 -13.09
C GLY A 133 8.48 -11.00 -12.10
N LEU A 134 8.84 -12.27 -12.22
CA LEU A 134 9.89 -12.89 -11.43
C LEU A 134 11.26 -12.29 -11.74
N SER A 135 11.58 -12.15 -13.02
CA SER A 135 12.82 -11.49 -13.48
C SER A 135 12.90 -10.06 -12.97
N PHE A 136 11.81 -9.30 -13.03
CA PHE A 136 11.76 -7.94 -12.49
C PHE A 136 12.06 -7.89 -10.98
N LEU A 137 11.50 -8.82 -10.20
CA LEU A 137 11.70 -8.88 -8.76
C LEU A 137 13.14 -9.22 -8.36
N PHE A 138 13.80 -10.13 -9.12
CA PHE A 138 15.12 -10.65 -8.78
C PHE A 138 16.27 -10.09 -9.62
N SER A 139 16.01 -9.19 -10.56
CA SER A 139 17.03 -8.51 -11.36
C SER A 139 17.33 -7.13 -10.77
N PRO A 140 18.32 -7.02 -9.85
CA PRO A 140 18.63 -5.74 -9.23
C PRO A 140 19.31 -4.82 -10.24
N ASP A 141 18.78 -3.61 -10.39
CA ASP A 141 19.42 -2.56 -11.15
C ASP A 141 20.13 -1.60 -10.21
N PHE A 142 21.42 -1.81 -10.00
CA PHE A 142 22.24 -1.00 -9.11
C PHE A 142 22.40 0.44 -9.58
N ALA A 143 22.21 0.72 -10.87
CA ALA A 143 22.28 2.07 -11.42
C ALA A 143 21.11 2.96 -10.95
N LYS A 144 20.00 2.36 -10.58
CA LYS A 144 18.81 3.06 -10.03
C LYS A 144 18.89 3.33 -8.52
N ILE A 145 19.92 2.85 -7.83
CA ILE A 145 20.09 3.08 -6.39
C ILE A 145 20.63 4.50 -6.15
N THR A 146 19.72 5.43 -6.01
CA THR A 146 20.03 6.82 -5.62
C THR A 146 19.91 7.00 -4.10
N PRO A 147 20.52 8.05 -3.51
CA PRO A 147 20.31 8.38 -2.10
C PRO A 147 18.82 8.53 -1.72
N ALA A 148 18.00 9.04 -2.62
CA ALA A 148 16.56 9.17 -2.42
C ALA A 148 15.89 7.79 -2.30
N VAL A 149 16.25 6.81 -3.13
CA VAL A 149 15.75 5.44 -3.06
C VAL A 149 16.14 4.79 -1.72
N VAL A 150 17.38 4.97 -1.28
CA VAL A 150 17.84 4.45 0.02
C VAL A 150 17.05 5.07 1.17
N LEU A 151 16.83 6.38 1.14
CA LEU A 151 16.07 7.09 2.17
C LEU A 151 14.60 6.62 2.19
N THR A 152 14.00 6.44 1.04
CA THR A 152 12.63 5.93 0.91
C THR A 152 12.52 4.50 1.44
N ALA A 153 13.46 3.63 1.09
CA ALA A 153 13.51 2.26 1.60
C ALA A 153 13.68 2.20 3.12
N LEU A 154 14.53 3.08 3.67
CA LEU A 154 14.71 3.21 5.10
C LEU A 154 13.42 3.68 5.78
N GLY A 155 12.75 4.71 5.24
CA GLY A 155 11.46 5.20 5.73
C GLY A 155 10.38 4.11 5.72
N LEU A 156 10.31 3.33 4.65
CA LEU A 156 9.39 2.19 4.54
C LEU A 156 9.69 1.10 5.58
N ALA A 157 10.97 0.79 5.83
CA ALA A 157 11.39 -0.17 6.85
C ALA A 157 10.99 0.30 8.26
N PHE A 158 11.19 1.58 8.58
CA PHE A 158 10.76 2.17 9.85
C PHE A 158 9.24 2.09 10.02
N PHE A 159 8.49 2.44 8.98
CA PHE A 159 7.03 2.36 8.98
C PHE A 159 6.55 0.92 9.19
N LYS A 160 7.11 -0.02 8.44
CA LYS A 160 6.74 -1.43 8.46
C LYS A 160 7.00 -2.11 9.81
N LEU A 161 8.14 -1.80 10.45
CA LEU A 161 8.50 -2.28 11.76
C LEU A 161 7.88 -1.45 12.90
N SER A 162 7.03 -0.47 12.58
CA SER A 162 6.37 0.43 13.55
C SER A 162 7.35 1.13 14.49
N LEU A 163 8.54 1.48 13.98
CA LEU A 163 9.56 2.18 14.75
C LEU A 163 9.19 3.66 14.89
N GLY A 164 9.44 4.23 16.06
CA GLY A 164 9.15 5.65 16.35
C GLY A 164 7.70 5.99 16.67
N VAL A 165 6.75 5.10 16.44
CA VAL A 165 5.30 5.32 16.61
C VAL A 165 4.82 5.07 18.06
N GLY A 166 5.69 4.66 18.96
CA GLY A 166 5.34 4.36 20.36
C GLY A 166 4.70 2.98 20.57
N SER A 167 4.19 2.33 19.54
CA SER A 167 3.58 0.99 19.62
C SER A 167 4.56 -0.08 20.12
N MET A 168 5.81 -0.06 19.65
CA MET A 168 6.85 -0.97 20.14
C MET A 168 7.17 -0.79 21.63
N THR A 169 7.03 0.43 22.16
CA THR A 169 7.16 0.70 23.58
C THR A 169 6.04 0.05 24.38
N ILE A 170 4.82 0.08 23.84
CA ILE A 170 3.64 -0.56 24.46
C ILE A 170 3.78 -2.09 24.38
N TYR A 171 4.12 -2.66 23.22
CA TYR A 171 4.38 -4.10 23.13
C TYR A 171 5.50 -4.54 24.06
N GLY A 172 6.57 -3.76 24.15
CA GLY A 172 7.68 -4.02 25.08
C GLY A 172 7.25 -4.06 26.55
N SER A 173 6.16 -3.39 26.94
CA SER A 173 5.66 -3.42 28.33
C SER A 173 5.04 -4.77 28.72
N TYR A 174 4.63 -5.58 27.77
CA TYR A 174 4.09 -6.94 28.00
C TYR A 174 5.16 -8.03 28.01
N PHE A 175 6.42 -7.71 27.66
CA PHE A 175 7.50 -8.69 27.67
C PHE A 175 7.95 -9.04 29.10
N ARG A 176 8.07 -10.34 29.36
CA ARG A 176 8.62 -10.84 30.63
C ARG A 176 10.13 -10.55 30.71
N GLN A 177 10.67 -10.48 31.93
CA GLN A 177 12.08 -10.18 32.16
C GLN A 177 13.02 -11.24 31.58
N GLU A 178 12.59 -12.50 31.51
CA GLU A 178 13.38 -13.63 30.99
C GLU A 178 13.44 -13.68 29.46
N GLN A 179 12.60 -12.93 28.76
CA GLN A 179 12.56 -12.95 27.29
C GLN A 179 13.76 -12.21 26.68
N ASN A 180 14.41 -12.88 25.71
CA ASN A 180 15.51 -12.30 24.96
C ASN A 180 14.97 -11.39 23.85
N ILE A 181 14.98 -10.07 24.09
CA ILE A 181 14.47 -9.08 23.14
C ILE A 181 15.22 -9.10 21.79
N PRO A 182 16.57 -9.11 21.74
CA PRO A 182 17.31 -9.19 20.48
C PRO A 182 16.93 -10.40 19.62
N LYS A 183 16.82 -11.59 20.24
CA LYS A 183 16.42 -12.80 19.52
C LYS A 183 15.00 -12.68 18.98
N THR A 184 14.06 -12.15 19.78
CA THR A 184 12.68 -11.94 19.34
C THR A 184 12.61 -10.92 18.21
N ALA A 185 13.35 -9.82 18.29
CA ALA A 185 13.40 -8.81 17.24
C ALA A 185 13.93 -9.40 15.92
N LEU A 186 15.02 -10.16 15.98
CA LEU A 186 15.57 -10.83 14.79
C LEU A 186 14.57 -11.80 14.16
N THR A 187 13.89 -12.60 14.99
CA THR A 187 12.86 -13.54 14.49
C THR A 187 11.72 -12.80 13.79
N VAL A 188 11.25 -11.68 14.37
CA VAL A 188 10.19 -10.86 13.75
C VAL A 188 10.66 -10.27 12.43
N MET A 189 11.89 -9.73 12.37
CA MET A 189 12.45 -9.16 11.14
C MET A 189 12.59 -10.21 10.03
N LEU A 190 13.07 -11.41 10.36
CA LEU A 190 13.18 -12.50 9.38
C LEU A 190 11.81 -13.00 8.90
N ALA A 191 10.84 -13.11 9.80
CA ALA A 191 9.46 -13.47 9.44
C ALA A 191 8.83 -12.41 8.53
N ASP A 192 9.01 -11.13 8.84
CA ASP A 192 8.53 -10.02 8.03
C ASP A 192 9.15 -10.02 6.63
N LEU A 193 10.47 -10.23 6.53
CA LEU A 193 11.17 -10.36 5.26
C LEU A 193 10.63 -11.52 4.41
N THR A 194 10.41 -12.68 5.04
CA THR A 194 9.89 -13.87 4.36
C THR A 194 8.48 -13.61 3.80
N VAL A 195 7.58 -13.05 4.60
CA VAL A 195 6.22 -12.72 4.15
C VAL A 195 6.24 -11.67 3.04
N SER A 196 7.15 -10.71 3.11
CA SER A 196 7.31 -9.66 2.10
C SER A 196 7.78 -10.21 0.76
N LEU A 197 8.73 -11.13 0.77
CA LEU A 197 9.20 -11.82 -0.44
C LEU A 197 8.07 -12.67 -1.05
N LEU A 198 7.32 -13.40 -0.22
CA LEU A 198 6.16 -14.16 -0.69
C LEU A 198 5.08 -13.25 -1.29
N ALA A 199 4.82 -12.11 -0.68
CA ALA A 199 3.89 -11.12 -1.23
C ALA A 199 4.38 -10.58 -2.57
N GLY A 200 5.67 -10.28 -2.72
CA GLY A 200 6.29 -9.92 -3.99
C GLY A 200 6.11 -11.01 -5.05
N LEU A 201 6.38 -12.27 -4.69
CA LEU A 201 6.18 -13.43 -5.57
C LEU A 201 4.71 -13.65 -5.97
N ALA A 202 3.76 -13.23 -5.14
CA ALA A 202 2.34 -13.27 -5.51
C ALA A 202 1.93 -12.10 -6.42
N ILE A 203 2.42 -10.89 -6.15
CA ILE A 203 1.95 -9.67 -6.80
C ILE A 203 2.62 -9.46 -8.16
N PHE A 204 3.96 -9.48 -8.24
CA PHE A 204 4.66 -9.14 -9.48
C PHE A 204 4.30 -10.05 -10.65
N PRO A 205 4.33 -11.39 -10.54
CA PRO A 205 3.92 -12.23 -11.65
C PRO A 205 2.45 -12.01 -12.07
N ALA A 206 1.55 -11.78 -11.11
CA ALA A 206 0.15 -11.49 -11.41
C ALA A 206 -0.01 -10.18 -12.18
N VAL A 207 0.67 -9.11 -11.78
CA VAL A 207 0.62 -7.80 -12.42
C VAL A 207 1.18 -7.88 -13.85
N PHE A 208 2.30 -8.55 -14.06
CA PHE A 208 2.89 -8.73 -15.39
C PHE A 208 2.04 -9.61 -16.29
N SER A 209 1.33 -10.60 -15.74
CA SER A 209 0.41 -11.45 -16.51
C SER A 209 -0.80 -10.68 -17.07
N LEU A 210 -1.17 -9.58 -16.44
CA LEU A 210 -2.22 -8.67 -16.91
C LEU A 210 -1.73 -7.66 -17.97
N GLY A 211 -0.50 -7.81 -18.46
CA GLY A 211 0.11 -6.89 -19.45
C GLY A 211 0.58 -5.57 -18.87
N PHE A 212 0.59 -5.43 -17.55
CA PHE A 212 1.12 -4.24 -16.88
C PHE A 212 2.63 -4.39 -16.71
N ASN A 213 3.41 -3.75 -17.62
CA ASN A 213 4.86 -3.69 -17.50
C ASN A 213 5.30 -2.30 -17.00
N PRO A 214 5.69 -2.16 -15.72
CA PRO A 214 6.09 -0.87 -15.18
C PRO A 214 7.35 -0.28 -15.85
N VAL A 215 8.24 -1.14 -16.37
CA VAL A 215 9.46 -0.71 -17.08
C VAL A 215 9.12 -0.08 -18.42
N GLU A 216 8.13 -0.62 -19.12
CA GLU A 216 7.66 -0.11 -20.39
C GLU A 216 6.89 1.20 -20.22
N ARG A 217 6.11 1.31 -19.16
CA ARG A 217 5.41 2.53 -18.77
C ARG A 217 6.37 3.69 -18.46
N GLU A 218 7.44 3.42 -17.71
CA GLU A 218 8.49 4.41 -17.41
C GLU A 218 9.18 4.95 -18.69
N ARG A 219 9.20 4.15 -19.79
CA ARG A 219 9.69 4.59 -21.10
C ARG A 219 8.66 5.41 -21.88
N ILE A 220 7.38 5.06 -21.78
CA ILE A 220 6.29 5.64 -22.57
C ILE A 220 5.78 6.95 -21.95
N ASP A 221 5.70 7.02 -20.59
CA ASP A 221 5.17 8.20 -19.89
C ASP A 221 5.92 9.51 -20.22
N PRO A 222 7.27 9.58 -20.28
CA PRO A 222 7.96 10.81 -20.67
C PRO A 222 7.76 11.16 -22.15
N GLU A 223 7.58 10.18 -23.01
CA GLU A 223 7.33 10.38 -24.44
C GLU A 223 5.90 10.89 -24.68
N ILE A 224 4.92 10.32 -23.98
CA ILE A 224 3.52 10.79 -23.99
C ILE A 224 3.42 12.21 -23.43
N SER A 225 4.11 12.52 -22.33
CA SER A 225 4.13 13.86 -21.75
C SER A 225 4.74 14.88 -22.73
N ARG A 226 5.84 14.52 -23.38
CA ARG A 226 6.48 15.36 -24.40
C ARG A 226 5.60 15.58 -25.63
N LEU A 227 4.90 14.55 -26.08
CA LEU A 227 3.94 14.66 -27.19
C LEU A 227 2.72 15.50 -26.80
N ALA A 228 2.24 15.40 -25.56
CA ALA A 228 1.16 16.25 -25.04
C ALA A 228 1.58 17.72 -24.97
N GLU A 229 2.80 18.03 -24.48
CA GLU A 229 3.35 19.38 -24.47
C GLU A 229 3.49 19.95 -25.87
N LEU A 230 4.00 19.16 -26.82
CA LEU A 230 4.12 19.57 -28.23
C LEU A 230 2.74 19.82 -28.87
N ALA A 231 1.75 18.99 -28.57
CA ALA A 231 0.38 19.16 -29.06
C ALA A 231 -0.27 20.43 -28.49
N GLU A 232 -0.02 20.74 -27.23
CA GLU A 232 -0.52 21.93 -26.56
C GLU A 232 0.17 23.20 -27.06
N ALA A 233 1.49 23.17 -27.27
CA ALA A 233 2.26 24.24 -27.86
C ALA A 233 1.79 24.52 -29.31
N HIS A 234 1.49 23.47 -30.09
CA HIS A 234 0.94 23.58 -31.44
C HIS A 234 -0.46 24.20 -31.43
N ARG A 235 -1.32 23.78 -30.49
CA ARG A 235 -2.67 24.34 -30.32
C ARG A 235 -2.62 25.81 -29.94
N THR A 236 -1.73 26.19 -29.04
CA THR A 236 -1.53 27.58 -28.61
C THR A 236 -0.94 28.44 -29.74
N GLY A 237 0.02 27.89 -30.50
CA GLY A 237 0.57 28.53 -31.68
C GLY A 237 -0.48 28.78 -32.76
N VAL A 238 -1.33 27.81 -33.06
CA VAL A 238 -2.43 27.93 -34.03
C VAL A 238 -3.46 28.98 -33.56
N GLN A 239 -3.75 29.05 -32.26
CA GLN A 239 -4.65 30.09 -31.72
C GLN A 239 -4.03 31.50 -31.80
N MET A 240 -2.74 31.66 -31.54
CA MET A 240 -2.06 32.95 -31.69
C MET A 240 -2.02 33.42 -33.15
N PHE A 241 -1.74 32.52 -34.09
CA PHE A 241 -1.71 32.86 -35.54
C PHE A 241 -3.11 33.00 -36.12
N GLY A 242 -4.09 32.21 -35.66
CA GLY A 242 -5.49 32.31 -36.11
C GLY A 242 -6.20 33.61 -35.68
N GLY A 243 -5.75 34.23 -34.61
CA GLY A 243 -6.23 35.56 -34.18
C GLY A 243 -5.71 36.74 -35.03
N ILE A 244 -4.62 36.54 -35.77
CA ILE A 244 -4.00 37.58 -36.60
C ILE A 244 -4.51 37.53 -38.07
N TYR A 245 -4.93 36.37 -38.55
CA TYR A 245 -5.47 36.15 -39.90
C TYR A 245 -6.85 35.51 -39.81
N GLY A 246 -7.88 36.30 -39.56
CA GLY A 246 -9.25 35.83 -39.58
C GLY A 246 -9.63 35.24 -40.94
N GLY A 247 -9.84 33.90 -41.03
CA GLY A 247 -10.37 33.25 -42.21
C GLY A 247 -9.54 32.14 -42.80
N GLY A 248 -8.95 31.23 -42.01
CA GLY A 248 -8.38 29.99 -42.52
C GLY A 248 -9.39 28.82 -42.46
N PRO A 249 -9.38 27.87 -43.44
CA PRO A 249 -10.28 26.72 -43.40
C PRO A 249 -10.02 25.83 -42.19
N ALA A 250 -11.10 25.24 -41.68
CA ALA A 250 -11.06 24.32 -40.56
C ALA A 250 -9.96 23.27 -40.73
N VAL A 251 -9.07 23.16 -39.76
CA VAL A 251 -8.02 22.12 -39.71
C VAL A 251 -8.73 20.77 -39.68
N PRO A 252 -8.44 19.88 -40.64
CA PRO A 252 -9.04 18.54 -40.66
C PRO A 252 -8.65 17.80 -39.37
N ALA A 253 -9.61 17.06 -38.81
CA ALA A 253 -9.37 16.22 -37.67
C ALA A 253 -8.19 15.28 -37.91
N PRO A 254 -7.32 15.04 -36.94
CA PRO A 254 -6.22 14.10 -37.08
C PRO A 254 -6.75 12.73 -37.47
N PRO A 255 -6.06 12.00 -38.36
CA PRO A 255 -6.49 10.67 -38.78
C PRO A 255 -6.61 9.75 -37.57
N PRO A 256 -7.60 8.84 -37.52
CA PRO A 256 -7.72 7.88 -36.43
C PRO A 256 -6.42 7.10 -36.34
N MET A 257 -5.91 6.96 -35.14
CA MET A 257 -4.68 6.21 -34.87
C MET A 257 -4.83 4.79 -35.39
N ALA A 258 -4.09 4.49 -36.48
CA ALA A 258 -4.01 3.16 -37.04
C ALA A 258 -3.28 2.26 -36.06
N GLY A 259 -4.02 1.47 -35.28
CA GLY A 259 -3.42 0.54 -34.32
C GLY A 259 -4.37 -0.15 -33.36
N ALA A 260 -5.62 0.23 -33.28
CA ALA A 260 -6.61 -0.57 -32.53
C ALA A 260 -7.13 -1.70 -33.45
N ARG A 261 -6.31 -2.70 -33.71
CA ARG A 261 -6.83 -3.99 -34.18
C ARG A 261 -7.21 -4.80 -32.93
N ASN A 262 -8.51 -5.11 -32.91
CA ASN A 262 -9.09 -6.15 -32.07
C ASN A 262 -8.22 -7.41 -32.10
N VAL A 263 -7.77 -7.83 -30.93
CA VAL A 263 -7.51 -9.24 -30.59
C VAL A 263 -8.04 -9.43 -29.15
#